data_05fc3e112f68975e9ae01717efbbf348
#
_entry.id   05fc3e112f68975e9ae01717efbbf348
#
_cell.length_a   1.000
_cell.length_b   1.000
_cell.length_c   1.000
_cell.angle_alpha   90.00
_cell.angle_beta   90.00
_cell.angle_gamma   90.00
#
_symmetry.space_group_name_H-M   'P 1'
#
loop_
_entity.id
_entity.type
_entity.pdbx_description
1 polymer ?
#
loop_
_entity_poly.entity_id
_entity_poly.type
_entity_poly.pdbx_seq_one_letter_code
_entity_poly.pdbx_strand_id
1 'polypeptide(L)'
;SRGLGDVYKRQLRLDAEIDRDNALAASGLLNTKMGGPGVFPPQPPGCMNLGQHRRNWTASKGEDRYRRAVYTYRWRATPHPALKVFDAPDAFASCTRRIRSNTPLQALTLLNDPAFFEIAQGLAERILKEGDKADKVRIALGFRLCLAREPDTRELTVLESFLNKQRQLYAGMDAAALTPVVQRARGGQAVAETQRIEQAAWTMLARVLLNLDETITRE
;
A
#
# COMPACT_ATOMS: atom_id res chain seq x y z
N SER A 1 -26.13 -22.63 16.08
CA SER A 1 -25.68 -21.76 14.99
C SER A 1 -24.62 -20.80 15.54
N ARG A 2 -23.38 -21.03 15.22
CA ARG A 2 -22.32 -20.05 15.48
C ARG A 2 -22.57 -18.91 14.48
N GLY A 3 -23.07 -17.79 14.99
CA GLY A 3 -23.48 -16.67 14.14
C GLY A 3 -22.27 -16.00 13.48
N LEU A 4 -22.51 -15.32 12.36
CA LEU A 4 -21.54 -14.47 11.64
C LEU A 4 -20.73 -13.53 12.57
N GLY A 5 -21.33 -13.13 13.70
CA GLY A 5 -20.65 -12.31 14.73
C GLY A 5 -19.42 -12.97 15.39
N ASP A 6 -19.30 -14.30 15.41
CA ASP A 6 -18.12 -14.98 15.97
C ASP A 6 -16.94 -15.01 14.99
N VAL A 7 -17.20 -14.95 13.68
CA VAL A 7 -16.15 -14.87 12.65
C VAL A 7 -15.47 -13.49 12.70
N TYR A 8 -16.26 -12.42 12.78
CA TYR A 8 -15.72 -11.05 12.88
C TYR A 8 -14.96 -10.77 14.18
N LYS A 9 -15.29 -11.45 15.27
CA LYS A 9 -14.58 -11.32 16.55
C LYS A 9 -13.19 -11.95 16.56
N ARG A 10 -12.90 -12.85 15.61
CA ARG A 10 -11.59 -13.53 15.49
C ARG A 10 -10.63 -12.84 14.55
N GLN A 11 -11.11 -11.96 13.68
CA GLN A 11 -10.24 -11.21 12.78
C GLN A 11 -9.45 -10.17 13.57
N LEU A 12 -8.14 -10.30 13.55
CA LEU A 12 -7.21 -9.38 14.20
C LEU A 12 -6.54 -8.53 13.13
N ARG A 13 -6.61 -7.21 13.29
CA ARG A 13 -5.81 -6.29 12.48
C ARG A 13 -4.33 -6.62 12.61
N LEU A 14 -3.61 -6.57 11.50
CA LEU A 14 -2.15 -6.68 11.51
C LEU A 14 -1.52 -5.49 12.26
N ASP A 15 -0.32 -5.67 12.77
CA ASP A 15 0.45 -4.57 13.33
C ASP A 15 0.93 -3.62 12.22
N ALA A 16 1.03 -2.33 12.51
CA ALA A 16 1.38 -1.28 11.55
C ALA A 16 2.63 -1.59 10.69
N GLU A 17 3.63 -2.18 11.31
CA GLU A 17 4.87 -2.57 10.64
C GLU A 17 4.63 -3.71 9.66
N ILE A 18 3.74 -4.64 10.01
CA ILE A 18 3.40 -5.80 9.18
C ILE A 18 2.56 -5.36 7.98
N ASP A 19 1.58 -4.47 8.18
CA ASP A 19 0.74 -3.95 7.09
C ASP A 19 1.60 -3.34 5.97
N ARG A 20 2.57 -2.51 6.36
CA ARG A 20 3.49 -1.92 5.41
C ARG A 20 4.41 -2.96 4.75
N ASP A 21 4.97 -3.87 5.53
CA ASP A 21 5.89 -4.88 5.02
C ASP A 21 5.19 -5.87 4.07
N ASN A 22 3.94 -6.25 4.37
CA ASN A 22 3.12 -7.08 3.48
C ASN A 22 2.81 -6.38 2.16
N ALA A 23 2.41 -5.10 2.21
CA ALA A 23 2.15 -4.33 1.00
C ALA A 23 3.42 -4.20 0.13
N LEU A 24 4.58 -3.96 0.74
CA LEU A 24 5.87 -3.94 0.05
C LEU A 24 6.24 -5.31 -0.53
N ALA A 25 5.95 -6.40 0.17
CA ALA A 25 6.21 -7.76 -0.32
C ALA A 25 5.31 -8.10 -1.50
N ALA A 26 4.02 -7.81 -1.42
CA ALA A 26 3.06 -8.02 -2.50
C ALA A 26 3.46 -7.25 -3.77
N SER A 27 3.93 -6.01 -3.62
CA SER A 27 4.39 -5.17 -4.73
C SER A 27 5.77 -5.55 -5.29
N GLY A 28 6.52 -6.44 -4.63
CA GLY A 28 7.89 -6.79 -5.00
C GLY A 28 8.92 -5.69 -4.70
N LEU A 29 8.53 -4.66 -3.94
CA LEU A 29 9.42 -3.55 -3.59
C LEU A 29 10.22 -3.82 -2.31
N LEU A 30 9.81 -4.78 -1.47
CA LEU A 30 10.41 -5.01 -0.16
C LEU A 30 11.91 -5.25 -0.25
N ASN A 31 12.67 -4.42 0.45
CA ASN A 31 14.10 -4.64 0.69
C ASN A 31 14.30 -5.35 2.04
N THR A 32 14.77 -6.58 2.00
CA THR A 32 14.98 -7.45 3.17
C THR A 32 16.33 -7.24 3.86
N LYS A 33 17.15 -6.27 3.43
CA LYS A 33 18.45 -5.99 4.02
C LYS A 33 18.35 -5.84 5.55
N MET A 34 19.17 -6.59 6.26
CA MET A 34 19.24 -6.56 7.73
C MET A 34 20.30 -5.57 8.22
N GLY A 35 20.05 -4.96 9.38
CA GLY A 35 20.99 -4.05 10.03
C GLY A 35 21.14 -2.69 9.33
N GLY A 36 22.06 -1.87 9.83
CA GLY A 36 22.31 -0.53 9.29
C GLY A 36 21.44 0.57 9.93
N PRO A 37 21.58 1.83 9.48
CA PRO A 37 20.87 2.98 10.05
C PRO A 37 19.37 2.94 9.76
N GLY A 38 18.61 3.72 10.52
CA GLY A 38 17.20 3.96 10.27
C GLY A 38 16.96 4.66 8.92
N VAL A 39 15.81 4.39 8.33
CA VAL A 39 15.40 4.93 7.03
C VAL A 39 14.19 5.83 7.16
N PHE A 40 13.97 6.67 6.17
CA PHE A 40 12.91 7.66 6.11
C PHE A 40 11.95 7.33 4.96
N PRO A 41 10.91 6.49 5.18
CA PRO A 41 9.89 6.25 4.16
C PRO A 41 9.17 7.54 3.75
N PRO A 42 8.53 7.59 2.57
CA PRO A 42 7.69 8.73 2.22
C PRO A 42 6.59 8.96 3.25
N GLN A 43 6.22 10.22 3.45
CA GLN A 43 5.08 10.60 4.28
C GLN A 43 4.42 11.85 3.67
N PRO A 44 3.17 12.13 4.02
CA PRO A 44 2.48 13.33 3.56
C PRO A 44 3.26 14.61 3.92
N PRO A 45 3.23 15.63 3.06
CA PRO A 45 3.90 16.90 3.33
C PRO A 45 3.29 17.58 4.58
N GLY A 46 4.12 18.33 5.30
CA GLY A 46 3.66 19.09 6.48
C GLY A 46 3.59 18.31 7.80
N CYS A 47 3.69 16.99 7.80
CA CYS A 47 3.61 16.19 9.03
C CYS A 47 4.67 16.58 10.07
N MET A 48 5.86 16.99 9.63
CA MET A 48 6.95 17.41 10.52
C MET A 48 6.79 18.83 11.10
N ASN A 49 5.78 19.58 10.65
CA ASN A 49 5.48 20.92 11.17
C ASN A 49 4.61 20.90 12.44
N LEU A 50 4.12 19.72 12.84
CA LEU A 50 3.25 19.56 14.02
C LEU A 50 3.99 19.55 15.34
N GLY A 51 5.33 19.42 15.34
CA GLY A 51 6.17 19.46 16.54
C GLY A 51 6.60 20.87 16.92
N GLN A 52 7.03 21.07 18.18
CA GLN A 52 7.59 22.36 18.67
C GLN A 52 8.83 22.83 17.90
N HIS A 53 9.60 21.90 17.36
CA HIS A 53 10.77 22.16 16.53
C HIS A 53 10.56 21.60 15.12
N ARG A 54 10.74 22.43 14.11
CA ARG A 54 10.75 21.99 12.72
C ARG A 54 11.88 20.96 12.52
N ARG A 55 11.52 19.83 11.94
CA ARG A 55 12.47 18.78 11.61
C ARG A 55 12.35 18.43 10.13
N ASN A 56 13.46 18.11 9.51
CA ASN A 56 13.47 17.70 8.12
C ASN A 56 13.21 16.20 8.03
N TRP A 57 12.30 15.84 7.13
CA TRP A 57 12.06 14.47 6.72
C TRP A 57 12.32 14.35 5.23
N THR A 58 13.56 14.02 4.90
CA THR A 58 13.91 13.74 3.50
C THR A 58 13.76 12.25 3.27
N ALA A 59 12.80 11.88 2.41
CA ALA A 59 12.56 10.47 2.11
C ALA A 59 13.83 9.82 1.55
N SER A 60 14.13 8.62 2.06
CA SER A 60 15.24 7.80 1.59
C SER A 60 15.11 7.52 0.10
N LYS A 61 16.25 7.37 -0.59
CA LYS A 61 16.32 7.08 -2.04
C LYS A 61 16.66 5.61 -2.28
N GLY A 62 16.40 5.16 -3.49
CA GLY A 62 16.72 3.80 -3.91
C GLY A 62 16.06 2.73 -3.04
N GLU A 63 16.77 1.65 -2.79
CA GLU A 63 16.25 0.50 -2.05
C GLU A 63 16.00 0.76 -0.56
N ASP A 64 16.69 1.72 0.06
CA ASP A 64 16.48 2.08 1.46
C ASP A 64 15.08 2.67 1.71
N ARG A 65 14.43 3.21 0.67
CA ARG A 65 13.05 3.68 0.70
C ARG A 65 12.04 2.57 1.01
N TYR A 66 12.37 1.34 0.65
CA TYR A 66 11.52 0.16 0.73
C TYR A 66 11.96 -0.87 1.77
N ARG A 67 12.82 -0.48 2.70
CA ARG A 67 13.21 -1.35 3.80
C ARG A 67 12.03 -1.64 4.71
N ARG A 68 12.13 -2.76 5.45
CA ARG A 68 11.14 -3.17 6.44
C ARG A 68 10.80 -2.02 7.40
N ALA A 69 9.54 -1.96 7.80
CA ALA A 69 9.02 -0.89 8.65
C ALA A 69 9.73 -0.78 10.01
N VAL A 70 10.31 -1.87 10.50
CA VAL A 70 11.10 -1.87 11.74
C VAL A 70 12.31 -0.92 11.68
N TYR A 71 12.81 -0.62 10.48
CA TYR A 71 13.91 0.34 10.26
C TYR A 71 13.44 1.78 10.08
N THR A 72 12.12 2.05 10.08
CA THR A 72 11.61 3.43 9.98
C THR A 72 12.10 4.27 11.14
N TYR A 73 12.75 5.38 10.81
CA TYR A 73 13.23 6.32 11.83
C TYR A 73 12.05 6.91 12.62
N ARG A 74 12.17 6.93 13.94
CA ARG A 74 11.10 7.42 14.83
C ARG A 74 11.54 8.68 15.57
N TRP A 75 10.84 9.76 15.28
CA TRP A 75 10.86 10.94 16.13
C TRP A 75 9.81 10.79 17.24
N ARG A 76 10.21 10.87 18.50
CA ARG A 76 9.29 10.75 19.64
C ARG A 76 8.11 11.72 19.54
N ALA A 77 8.39 13.01 19.30
CA ALA A 77 7.37 14.05 19.21
C ALA A 77 6.53 14.00 17.92
N THR A 78 7.05 13.37 16.86
CA THR A 78 6.40 13.35 15.56
C THR A 78 6.64 11.99 14.90
N PRO A 79 5.95 10.93 15.36
CA PRO A 79 6.07 9.59 14.77
C PRO A 79 5.55 9.59 13.33
N HIS A 80 6.00 8.65 12.52
CA HIS A 80 5.55 8.49 11.14
C HIS A 80 4.01 8.32 11.09
N PRO A 81 3.29 9.13 10.30
CA PRO A 81 1.82 9.20 10.35
C PRO A 81 1.15 7.85 10.10
N ALA A 82 1.57 7.11 9.08
CA ALA A 82 1.00 5.80 8.78
C ALA A 82 1.17 4.83 9.97
N LEU A 83 2.35 4.76 10.59
CA LEU A 83 2.55 3.89 11.76
C LEU A 83 1.65 4.30 12.93
N LYS A 84 1.44 5.60 13.14
CA LYS A 84 0.55 6.11 14.20
C LYS A 84 -0.91 5.76 13.92
N VAL A 85 -1.37 5.89 12.69
CA VAL A 85 -2.75 5.56 12.29
C VAL A 85 -3.06 4.07 12.47
N PHE A 86 -2.07 3.21 12.29
CA PHE A 86 -2.17 1.76 12.50
C PHE A 86 -1.72 1.31 13.90
N ASP A 87 -1.88 2.17 14.91
CA ASP A 87 -1.69 1.86 16.33
C ASP A 87 -0.29 1.37 16.72
N ALA A 88 0.76 1.78 15.98
CA ALA A 88 2.12 1.52 16.44
C ALA A 88 2.39 2.22 17.78
N PRO A 89 3.13 1.58 18.71
CA PRO A 89 3.44 2.18 20.01
C PRO A 89 4.09 3.56 19.86
N ASP A 90 3.75 4.49 20.74
CA ASP A 90 4.17 5.90 20.69
C ASP A 90 5.65 6.14 21.04
N ALA A 91 6.36 5.14 21.53
CA ALA A 91 7.76 5.21 21.96
C ALA A 91 8.04 6.13 23.18
N PHE A 92 7.02 6.59 23.90
CA PHE A 92 7.19 7.31 25.16
C PHE A 92 7.33 6.39 26.36
N ALA A 93 6.63 5.24 26.33
CA ALA A 93 6.62 4.26 27.39
C ALA A 93 6.80 2.83 26.83
N SER A 94 7.13 1.88 27.71
CA SER A 94 7.15 0.48 27.37
C SER A 94 5.75 -0.01 27.02
N CYS A 95 5.61 -0.68 25.89
CA CYS A 95 4.34 -1.23 25.43
C CYS A 95 4.27 -2.72 25.77
N THR A 96 3.47 -3.07 26.77
CA THR A 96 3.25 -4.47 27.18
C THR A 96 2.15 -5.14 26.36
N ARG A 97 1.22 -4.36 25.79
CA ARG A 97 0.14 -4.84 24.94
C ARG A 97 -0.18 -3.78 23.89
N ARG A 98 -0.16 -4.17 22.61
CA ARG A 98 -0.58 -3.30 21.52
C ARG A 98 -2.11 -3.22 21.44
N ILE A 99 -2.63 -2.03 21.35
CA ILE A 99 -4.04 -1.77 20.99
C ILE A 99 -4.13 -1.97 19.47
N ARG A 100 -5.22 -2.54 19.02
CA ARG A 100 -5.54 -2.69 17.60
C ARG A 100 -6.93 -2.14 17.37
N SER A 101 -7.03 -1.13 16.54
CA SER A 101 -8.29 -0.53 16.14
C SER A 101 -8.60 -0.84 14.68
N ASN A 102 -9.86 -0.66 14.30
CA ASN A 102 -10.28 -0.67 12.92
C ASN A 102 -11.06 0.63 12.67
N THR A 103 -10.41 1.59 12.04
CA THR A 103 -10.97 2.93 11.87
C THR A 103 -11.05 3.30 10.38
N PRO A 104 -12.03 4.13 9.98
CA PRO A 104 -12.09 4.67 8.61
C PRO A 104 -10.83 5.40 8.19
N LEU A 105 -10.10 6.00 9.15
CA LEU A 105 -8.85 6.71 8.88
C LEU A 105 -7.77 5.77 8.36
N GLN A 106 -7.74 4.53 8.82
CA GLN A 106 -6.79 3.51 8.31
C GLN A 106 -7.06 3.20 6.83
N ALA A 107 -8.33 2.97 6.46
CA ALA A 107 -8.71 2.77 5.06
C ALA A 107 -8.37 3.98 4.17
N LEU A 108 -8.64 5.20 4.67
CA LEU A 108 -8.27 6.43 3.97
C LEU A 108 -6.75 6.58 3.83
N THR A 109 -5.96 6.15 4.80
CA THR A 109 -4.50 6.17 4.75
C THR A 109 -3.99 5.20 3.68
N LEU A 110 -4.49 3.98 3.63
CA LEU A 110 -4.12 3.01 2.58
C LEU A 110 -4.42 3.54 1.17
N LEU A 111 -5.52 4.29 1.02
CA LEU A 111 -5.90 4.86 -0.28
C LEU A 111 -5.11 6.12 -0.66
N ASN A 112 -4.75 6.99 0.28
CA ASN A 112 -4.31 8.35 -0.02
C ASN A 112 -2.88 8.68 0.42
N ASP A 113 -2.26 7.86 1.29
CA ASP A 113 -0.88 8.11 1.72
C ASP A 113 0.08 7.91 0.54
N PRO A 114 1.03 8.84 0.30
CA PRO A 114 1.97 8.76 -0.80
C PRO A 114 2.79 7.46 -0.82
N ALA A 115 3.14 6.92 0.35
CA ALA A 115 3.89 5.67 0.43
C ALA A 115 3.05 4.48 -0.05
N PHE A 116 1.78 4.39 0.37
CA PHE A 116 0.89 3.31 -0.09
C PHE A 116 0.50 3.47 -1.56
N PHE A 117 0.37 4.70 -2.03
CA PHE A 117 0.16 4.95 -3.45
C PHE A 117 1.34 4.45 -4.31
N GLU A 118 2.57 4.75 -3.89
CA GLU A 118 3.78 4.26 -4.55
C GLU A 118 3.89 2.72 -4.51
N ILE A 119 3.49 2.10 -3.41
CA ILE A 119 3.41 0.64 -3.29
C ILE A 119 2.39 0.06 -4.28
N ALA A 120 1.23 0.71 -4.42
CA ALA A 120 0.21 0.29 -5.40
C ALA A 120 0.70 0.40 -6.85
N GLN A 121 1.49 1.43 -7.18
CA GLN A 121 2.16 1.54 -8.47
C GLN A 121 3.12 0.36 -8.72
N GLY A 122 3.91 0.00 -7.70
CA GLY A 122 4.80 -1.17 -7.77
C GLY A 122 4.03 -2.49 -7.93
N LEU A 123 2.92 -2.67 -7.23
CA LEU A 123 2.06 -3.85 -7.37
C LEU A 123 1.45 -3.94 -8.78
N ALA A 124 0.96 -2.83 -9.31
CA ALA A 124 0.44 -2.78 -10.68
C ALA A 124 1.51 -3.12 -11.72
N GLU A 125 2.71 -2.57 -11.57
CA GLU A 125 3.85 -2.88 -12.43
C GLU A 125 4.21 -4.36 -12.38
N ARG A 126 4.23 -4.97 -11.19
CA ARG A 126 4.48 -6.38 -10.98
C ARG A 126 3.41 -7.26 -11.65
N ILE A 127 2.13 -6.94 -11.44
CA ILE A 127 1.01 -7.67 -12.06
C ILE A 127 1.09 -7.62 -13.58
N LEU A 128 1.35 -6.44 -14.15
CA LEU A 128 1.46 -6.26 -15.60
C LEU A 128 2.66 -7.01 -16.20
N LYS A 129 3.75 -7.14 -15.45
CA LYS A 129 4.97 -7.81 -15.88
C LYS A 129 4.91 -9.33 -15.74
N GLU A 130 4.42 -9.82 -14.61
CA GLU A 130 4.42 -11.24 -14.25
C GLU A 130 3.15 -11.97 -14.69
N GLY A 131 2.02 -11.25 -14.84
CA GLY A 131 0.76 -11.81 -15.27
C GLY A 131 0.67 -12.03 -16.78
N ASP A 132 -0.06 -13.05 -17.18
CA ASP A 132 -0.45 -13.26 -18.58
C ASP A 132 -1.26 -12.06 -19.11
N LYS A 133 -1.47 -11.98 -20.44
CA LYS A 133 -2.19 -10.86 -21.08
C LYS A 133 -3.68 -10.76 -20.69
N ALA A 134 -4.27 -11.85 -20.25
CA ALA A 134 -5.69 -11.90 -19.87
C ALA A 134 -5.93 -11.21 -18.51
N ASP A 135 -6.88 -10.28 -18.48
CA ASP A 135 -7.21 -9.52 -17.26
C ASP A 135 -7.57 -10.42 -16.08
N LYS A 136 -8.35 -11.49 -16.31
CA LYS A 136 -8.72 -12.45 -15.27
C LYS A 136 -7.51 -13.08 -14.60
N VAL A 137 -6.53 -13.47 -15.39
CA VAL A 137 -5.29 -14.08 -14.88
C VAL A 137 -4.47 -13.08 -14.07
N ARG A 138 -4.41 -11.83 -14.53
CA ARG A 138 -3.76 -10.73 -13.80
C ARG A 138 -4.46 -10.39 -12.49
N ILE A 139 -5.80 -10.35 -12.49
CA ILE A 139 -6.58 -10.13 -11.26
C ILE A 139 -6.33 -11.28 -10.27
N ALA A 140 -6.36 -12.53 -10.73
CA ALA A 140 -6.06 -13.69 -9.90
C ALA A 140 -4.64 -13.64 -9.33
N LEU A 141 -3.64 -13.22 -10.13
CA LEU A 141 -2.29 -13.00 -9.64
C LEU A 141 -2.27 -11.92 -8.53
N GLY A 142 -2.96 -10.80 -8.72
CA GLY A 142 -3.07 -9.74 -7.71
C GLY A 142 -3.66 -10.26 -6.39
N PHE A 143 -4.73 -11.07 -6.46
CA PHE A 143 -5.31 -11.74 -5.29
C PHE A 143 -4.30 -12.66 -4.58
N ARG A 144 -3.61 -13.52 -5.31
CA ARG A 144 -2.59 -14.39 -4.72
C ARG A 144 -1.47 -13.62 -4.03
N LEU A 145 -1.04 -12.51 -4.64
CA LEU A 145 0.02 -11.67 -4.06
C LEU A 145 -0.40 -10.95 -2.77
N CYS A 146 -1.67 -10.52 -2.67
CA CYS A 146 -2.17 -9.77 -1.52
C CYS A 146 -2.82 -10.66 -0.46
N LEU A 147 -3.55 -11.70 -0.88
CA LEU A 147 -4.46 -12.48 -0.02
C LEU A 147 -4.11 -13.97 0.06
N ALA A 148 -3.12 -14.44 -0.71
CA ALA A 148 -2.73 -15.84 -0.81
C ALA A 148 -3.89 -16.80 -1.22
N ARG A 149 -4.94 -16.29 -1.86
CA ARG A 149 -6.06 -17.07 -2.40
C ARG A 149 -6.46 -16.61 -3.80
N GLU A 150 -7.27 -17.39 -4.46
CA GLU A 150 -7.92 -16.99 -5.72
C GLU A 150 -9.17 -16.14 -5.46
N PRO A 151 -9.52 -15.21 -6.37
CA PRO A 151 -10.79 -14.50 -6.32
C PRO A 151 -11.94 -15.43 -6.63
N ASP A 152 -13.10 -15.24 -5.99
CA ASP A 152 -14.32 -15.89 -6.41
C ASP A 152 -14.87 -15.27 -7.69
N THR A 153 -15.92 -15.90 -8.26
CA THR A 153 -16.53 -15.44 -9.53
C THR A 153 -17.11 -14.03 -9.42
N ARG A 154 -17.66 -13.68 -8.26
CA ARG A 154 -18.26 -12.36 -7.99
C ARG A 154 -17.17 -11.30 -7.87
N GLU A 155 -16.13 -11.57 -7.10
CA GLU A 155 -14.96 -10.69 -6.93
C GLU A 155 -14.31 -10.41 -8.29
N LEU A 156 -14.10 -11.47 -9.09
CA LEU A 156 -13.52 -11.34 -10.41
C LEU A 156 -14.37 -10.43 -11.32
N THR A 157 -15.70 -10.65 -11.36
CA THR A 157 -16.59 -9.84 -12.18
C THR A 157 -16.60 -8.36 -11.76
N VAL A 158 -16.62 -8.10 -10.45
CA VAL A 158 -16.59 -6.73 -9.92
C VAL A 158 -15.29 -6.03 -10.28
N LEU A 159 -14.16 -6.71 -10.14
CA LEU A 159 -12.84 -6.13 -10.43
C LEU A 159 -12.60 -5.94 -11.93
N GLU A 160 -13.10 -6.84 -12.80
CA GLU A 160 -13.06 -6.62 -14.24
C GLU A 160 -13.90 -5.39 -14.63
N SER A 161 -15.10 -5.26 -14.08
CA SER A 161 -15.95 -4.10 -14.31
C SER A 161 -15.28 -2.79 -13.83
N PHE A 162 -14.66 -2.83 -12.65
CA PHE A 162 -13.91 -1.69 -12.12
C PHE A 162 -12.75 -1.32 -13.03
N LEU A 163 -11.93 -2.29 -13.45
CA LEU A 163 -10.78 -2.06 -14.33
C LEU A 163 -11.21 -1.42 -15.66
N ASN A 164 -12.29 -1.91 -16.27
CA ASN A 164 -12.80 -1.35 -17.51
C ASN A 164 -13.30 0.10 -17.33
N LYS A 165 -13.95 0.41 -16.22
CA LYS A 165 -14.35 1.78 -15.90
C LYS A 165 -13.13 2.70 -15.73
N GLN A 166 -12.06 2.21 -15.08
CA GLN A 166 -10.83 3.00 -14.95
C GLN A 166 -10.16 3.26 -16.30
N ARG A 167 -10.11 2.25 -17.18
CA ARG A 167 -9.60 2.42 -18.55
C ARG A 167 -10.38 3.50 -19.32
N GLN A 168 -11.70 3.47 -19.25
CA GLN A 168 -12.55 4.48 -19.91
C GLN A 168 -12.31 5.88 -19.33
N LEU A 169 -12.20 6.00 -18.00
CA LEU A 169 -11.92 7.27 -17.33
C LEU A 169 -10.58 7.85 -17.79
N TYR A 170 -9.55 7.04 -17.79
CA TYR A 170 -8.18 7.49 -18.14
C TYR A 170 -7.98 7.69 -19.63
N ALA A 171 -8.75 7.02 -20.48
CA ALA A 171 -8.71 7.27 -21.93
C ALA A 171 -9.18 8.69 -22.31
N GLY A 172 -10.01 9.33 -21.46
CA GLY A 172 -10.46 10.71 -21.65
C GLY A 172 -9.59 11.78 -20.98
N MET A 173 -8.47 11.39 -20.33
CA MET A 173 -7.61 12.32 -19.60
C MET A 173 -6.34 12.68 -20.39
N ASP A 174 -5.85 13.90 -20.20
CA ASP A 174 -4.58 14.33 -20.76
C ASP A 174 -3.40 13.54 -20.18
N ALA A 175 -2.38 13.31 -21.01
CA ALA A 175 -1.17 12.58 -20.61
C ALA A 175 -0.46 13.20 -19.38
N ALA A 176 -0.53 14.52 -19.22
CA ALA A 176 0.02 15.21 -18.06
C ALA A 176 -0.69 14.83 -16.75
N ALA A 177 -2.02 14.67 -16.78
CA ALA A 177 -2.83 14.26 -15.63
C ALA A 177 -2.55 12.82 -15.20
N LEU A 178 -2.11 11.95 -16.12
CA LEU A 178 -1.74 10.57 -15.82
C LEU A 178 -0.34 10.43 -15.20
N THR A 179 0.54 11.42 -15.37
CA THR A 179 1.93 11.36 -14.92
C THR A 179 2.08 10.97 -13.44
N PRO A 180 1.37 11.56 -12.46
CA PRO A 180 1.49 11.18 -11.05
C PRO A 180 1.04 9.75 -10.78
N VAL A 181 0.08 9.23 -11.58
CA VAL A 181 -0.49 7.90 -11.39
C VAL A 181 0.41 6.80 -11.97
N VAL A 182 1.15 7.10 -13.04
CA VAL A 182 2.01 6.15 -13.77
C VAL A 182 3.48 6.25 -13.41
N GLN A 183 3.85 7.11 -12.45
CA GLN A 183 5.22 7.23 -12.00
C GLN A 183 5.70 5.89 -11.41
N ARG A 184 6.88 5.44 -11.80
CA ARG A 184 7.42 4.17 -11.31
C ARG A 184 8.05 4.32 -9.94
N ALA A 185 7.72 3.38 -9.06
CA ALA A 185 8.18 3.36 -7.68
C ALA A 185 9.71 3.36 -7.53
N ARG A 186 10.43 2.62 -8.36
CA ARG A 186 11.91 2.52 -8.29
C ARG A 186 12.67 3.49 -9.20
N GLY A 187 12.04 4.54 -9.69
CA GLY A 187 12.69 5.46 -10.63
C GLY A 187 13.07 4.81 -11.96
N GLY A 188 12.32 3.79 -12.38
CA GLY A 188 12.49 3.09 -13.65
C GLY A 188 12.24 3.99 -14.86
N GLN A 189 12.49 3.46 -16.07
CA GLN A 189 12.22 4.18 -17.33
C GLN A 189 10.77 4.64 -17.39
N ALA A 190 10.54 5.82 -17.98
CA ALA A 190 9.20 6.35 -18.17
C ALA A 190 8.30 5.33 -18.89
N VAL A 191 7.06 5.22 -18.44
CA VAL A 191 6.07 4.35 -19.09
C VAL A 191 5.78 4.90 -20.49
N ALA A 192 5.83 4.03 -21.50
CA ALA A 192 5.48 4.40 -22.86
C ALA A 192 4.05 4.94 -22.90
N GLU A 193 3.79 5.94 -23.73
CA GLU A 193 2.49 6.63 -23.79
C GLU A 193 1.33 5.65 -24.01
N THR A 194 1.52 4.67 -24.88
CA THR A 194 0.54 3.62 -25.17
C THR A 194 0.20 2.72 -23.97
N GLN A 195 1.08 2.69 -22.96
CA GLN A 195 0.91 1.86 -21.77
C GLN A 195 0.42 2.66 -20.55
N ARG A 196 0.34 3.99 -20.64
CA ARG A 196 -0.01 4.84 -19.49
C ARG A 196 -1.40 4.58 -18.96
N ILE A 197 -2.39 4.40 -19.83
CA ILE A 197 -3.77 4.11 -19.45
C ILE A 197 -3.86 2.78 -18.69
N GLU A 198 -3.20 1.74 -19.22
CA GLU A 198 -3.15 0.44 -18.57
C GLU A 198 -2.48 0.53 -17.22
N GLN A 199 -1.30 1.15 -17.13
CA GLN A 199 -0.59 1.33 -15.86
C GLN A 199 -1.45 2.09 -14.84
N ALA A 200 -2.14 3.16 -15.26
CA ALA A 200 -3.03 3.92 -14.39
C ALA A 200 -4.22 3.09 -13.89
N ALA A 201 -4.90 2.40 -14.78
CA ALA A 201 -6.04 1.57 -14.44
C ALA A 201 -5.66 0.44 -13.46
N TRP A 202 -4.53 -0.24 -13.71
CA TRP A 202 -4.01 -1.27 -12.82
C TRP A 202 -3.50 -0.71 -11.48
N THR A 203 -2.97 0.50 -11.45
CA THR A 203 -2.62 1.18 -10.20
C THR A 203 -3.86 1.39 -9.32
N MET A 204 -5.00 1.80 -9.91
CA MET A 204 -6.24 1.92 -9.15
C MET A 204 -6.76 0.59 -8.64
N LEU A 205 -6.68 -0.46 -9.45
CA LEU A 205 -7.04 -1.82 -9.02
C LEU A 205 -6.12 -2.30 -7.88
N ALA A 206 -4.82 -2.08 -7.98
CA ALA A 206 -3.86 -2.42 -6.94
C ALA A 206 -4.16 -1.70 -5.61
N ARG A 207 -4.59 -0.42 -5.65
CA ARG A 207 -5.06 0.32 -4.45
C ARG A 207 -6.27 -0.35 -3.81
N VAL A 208 -7.20 -0.87 -4.61
CA VAL A 208 -8.36 -1.61 -4.09
C VAL A 208 -7.89 -2.89 -3.40
N LEU A 209 -7.02 -3.68 -4.04
CA LEU A 209 -6.50 -4.93 -3.47
C LEU A 209 -5.77 -4.72 -2.14
N LEU A 210 -4.91 -3.70 -2.07
CA LEU A 210 -4.17 -3.35 -0.85
C LEU A 210 -5.07 -2.80 0.28
N ASN A 211 -6.29 -2.37 -0.04
CA ASN A 211 -7.26 -1.83 0.94
C ASN A 211 -8.38 -2.82 1.29
N LEU A 212 -8.34 -4.04 0.78
CA LEU A 212 -9.26 -5.09 1.21
C LEU A 212 -9.03 -5.43 2.68
N ASP A 213 -10.10 -5.67 3.43
CA ASP A 213 -10.01 -6.00 4.85
C ASP A 213 -9.14 -7.24 5.10
N GLU A 214 -9.26 -8.26 4.28
CA GLU A 214 -8.44 -9.47 4.32
C GLU A 214 -6.93 -9.22 4.14
N THR A 215 -6.54 -8.13 3.44
CA THR A 215 -5.12 -7.79 3.25
C THR A 215 -4.46 -7.30 4.53
N ILE A 216 -5.25 -6.70 5.42
CA ILE A 216 -4.81 -6.00 6.62
C ILE A 216 -5.30 -6.67 7.91
N THR A 217 -5.92 -7.83 7.81
CA THR A 217 -6.38 -8.63 8.93
C THR A 217 -5.83 -10.06 8.85
N ARG A 218 -5.87 -10.77 9.96
CA ARG A 218 -5.61 -12.21 10.05
C ARG A 218 -6.66 -12.88 10.92
N GLU A 219 -6.95 -14.13 10.67
CA GLU A 219 -7.71 -15.02 11.55
C GLU A 219 -6.91 -15.48 12.76
#